data_f57c33e435628e12280beb08ae02a7e4
#
_entry.id   f57c33e435628e12280beb08ae02a7e4
#
_cell.length_a   1.000
_cell.length_b   1.000
_cell.length_c   1.000
_cell.angle_alpha   90.00
_cell.angle_beta   90.00
_cell.angle_gamma   90.00
#
_symmetry.space_group_name_H-M   'P 1'
#
loop_
_entity.id
_entity.type
_entity.pdbx_description
1 polymer ?
#
loop_
_entity_poly.entity_id
_entity_poly.type
_entity_poly.pdbx_seq_one_letter_code
_entity_poly.pdbx_strand_id
1 'polypeptide(L)'
;MAEKIDAIKEELTATPTEALEAFVEKYALDSRTGVQKLVDTAKKRMDKLQKEMIRTENLKKYEKEYDTYTYICGIDEVGRGPLAGPVVAGAVILPKDCDILYINDSKKLSAAKREELYDIIMEQAVATGLGTIGPDRIDEINILQATYEAMRQAIAQLSPQPDLLLNDAVTIPKVTIPQVPIIKGDAKSISIGAASIIAKVTRDRMMVYYDSIYPEYGFASNKGYGSAEHIAALKKYGPTSIHRRTFIKNFVS
;
A
#
# COMPACT_ATOMS: atom_id res chain seq x y z
N MET A 1 -13.98 45.94 -12.84
CA MET A 1 -14.99 44.93 -13.30
C MET A 1 -14.85 43.71 -12.43
N ALA A 2 -15.96 43.14 -11.94
CA ALA A 2 -15.89 41.91 -11.16
C ALA A 2 -15.36 40.76 -12.04
N GLU A 3 -14.44 40.00 -11.52
CA GLU A 3 -13.84 38.83 -12.18
C GLU A 3 -14.92 37.80 -12.57
N LYS A 4 -14.79 37.17 -13.75
CA LYS A 4 -15.77 36.17 -14.21
C LYS A 4 -15.70 34.91 -13.35
N ILE A 5 -16.85 34.27 -13.06
CA ILE A 5 -16.92 33.07 -12.21
C ILE A 5 -16.07 31.93 -12.79
N ASP A 6 -16.02 31.80 -14.12
CA ASP A 6 -15.19 30.77 -14.78
C ASP A 6 -13.69 30.96 -14.50
N ALA A 7 -13.20 32.22 -14.52
CA ALA A 7 -11.80 32.50 -14.17
C ALA A 7 -11.50 32.18 -12.70
N ILE A 8 -12.42 32.48 -11.79
CA ILE A 8 -12.29 32.10 -10.35
C ILE A 8 -12.29 30.59 -10.18
N LYS A 9 -13.08 29.86 -10.97
CA LYS A 9 -13.07 28.39 -10.96
C LYS A 9 -11.76 27.81 -11.47
N GLU A 10 -11.19 28.39 -12.51
CA GLU A 10 -9.86 28.02 -13.03
C GLU A 10 -8.77 28.27 -11.99
N GLU A 11 -8.80 29.45 -11.33
CA GLU A 11 -7.90 29.75 -10.21
C GLU A 11 -8.01 28.73 -9.08
N LEU A 12 -9.23 28.38 -8.64
CA LEU A 12 -9.45 27.35 -7.62
C LEU A 12 -8.87 25.98 -8.03
N THR A 13 -9.02 25.64 -9.31
CA THR A 13 -8.53 24.35 -9.85
C THR A 13 -7.00 24.31 -9.89
N ALA A 14 -6.38 25.42 -10.27
CA ALA A 14 -4.92 25.55 -10.36
C ALA A 14 -4.23 25.72 -9.00
N THR A 15 -4.97 26.21 -7.97
CA THR A 15 -4.39 26.47 -6.65
C THR A 15 -4.19 25.17 -5.87
N PRO A 16 -2.96 24.85 -5.41
CA PRO A 16 -2.70 23.75 -4.49
C PRO A 16 -3.53 23.89 -3.19
N THR A 17 -3.89 22.75 -2.58
CA THR A 17 -4.77 22.77 -1.40
C THR A 17 -4.16 23.52 -0.21
N GLU A 18 -2.84 23.46 -0.06
CA GLU A 18 -2.05 24.16 0.97
C GLU A 18 -2.08 25.68 0.82
N ALA A 19 -2.33 26.18 -0.39
CA ALA A 19 -2.38 27.61 -0.70
C ALA A 19 -3.82 28.18 -0.78
N LEU A 20 -4.85 27.38 -0.49
CA LEU A 20 -6.26 27.79 -0.64
C LEU A 20 -6.73 28.81 0.40
N GLU A 21 -5.98 29.05 1.48
CA GLU A 21 -6.34 30.08 2.47
C GLU A 21 -6.42 31.45 1.82
N ALA A 22 -5.41 31.83 1.03
CA ALA A 22 -5.38 33.08 0.28
C ALA A 22 -6.55 33.20 -0.73
N PHE A 23 -6.94 32.08 -1.38
CA PHE A 23 -8.11 32.05 -2.25
C PHE A 23 -9.40 32.30 -1.46
N VAL A 24 -9.57 31.67 -0.30
CA VAL A 24 -10.75 31.87 0.57
C VAL A 24 -10.83 33.31 1.04
N GLU A 25 -9.73 33.92 1.49
CA GLU A 25 -9.67 35.32 1.93
C GLU A 25 -10.00 36.29 0.79
N LYS A 26 -9.41 36.07 -0.40
CA LYS A 26 -9.63 36.92 -1.60
C LYS A 26 -11.11 37.02 -1.96
N TYR A 27 -11.86 35.93 -1.85
CA TYR A 27 -13.25 35.83 -2.28
C TYR A 27 -14.27 35.79 -1.14
N ALA A 28 -13.84 35.96 0.13
CA ALA A 28 -14.71 35.86 1.31
C ALA A 28 -15.91 36.81 1.27
N LEU A 29 -15.72 38.03 0.75
CA LEU A 29 -16.73 39.08 0.71
C LEU A 29 -17.53 39.13 -0.63
N ASP A 30 -17.24 38.25 -1.57
CA ASP A 30 -17.99 38.17 -2.83
C ASP A 30 -19.35 37.52 -2.61
N SER A 31 -20.43 38.31 -2.72
CA SER A 31 -21.80 37.85 -2.42
C SER A 31 -22.44 37.00 -3.55
N ARG A 32 -21.77 36.82 -4.67
CA ARG A 32 -22.30 36.01 -5.79
C ARG A 32 -22.38 34.53 -5.38
N THR A 33 -23.56 33.94 -5.50
CA THR A 33 -23.82 32.54 -5.11
C THR A 33 -22.85 31.55 -5.78
N GLY A 34 -22.46 31.81 -7.05
CA GLY A 34 -21.48 30.96 -7.74
C GLY A 34 -20.10 31.02 -7.13
N VAL A 35 -19.66 32.20 -6.67
CA VAL A 35 -18.36 32.39 -6.01
C VAL A 35 -18.38 31.77 -4.62
N GLN A 36 -19.45 31.96 -3.85
CA GLN A 36 -19.58 31.34 -2.52
C GLN A 36 -19.51 29.81 -2.57
N LYS A 37 -20.08 29.16 -3.60
CA LYS A 37 -19.93 27.71 -3.81
C LYS A 37 -18.47 27.30 -4.07
N LEU A 38 -17.68 28.12 -4.76
CA LEU A 38 -16.25 27.87 -4.97
C LEU A 38 -15.46 28.02 -3.67
N VAL A 39 -15.75 29.06 -2.88
CA VAL A 39 -15.18 29.26 -1.53
C VAL A 39 -15.50 28.07 -0.60
N ASP A 40 -16.74 27.58 -0.60
CA ASP A 40 -17.13 26.41 0.18
C ASP A 40 -16.39 25.13 -0.29
N THR A 41 -16.15 25.02 -1.60
CA THR A 41 -15.37 23.91 -2.17
C THR A 41 -13.90 23.99 -1.71
N ALA A 42 -13.30 25.19 -1.71
CA ALA A 42 -11.96 25.42 -1.19
C ALA A 42 -11.86 25.04 0.29
N LYS A 43 -12.79 25.53 1.13
CA LYS A 43 -12.85 25.19 2.57
C LYS A 43 -12.98 23.69 2.81
N LYS A 44 -13.81 22.97 2.03
CA LYS A 44 -13.94 21.52 2.13
C LYS A 44 -12.65 20.79 1.76
N ARG A 45 -11.90 21.28 0.77
CA ARG A 45 -10.59 20.73 0.40
C ARG A 45 -9.58 20.91 1.54
N MET A 46 -9.51 22.11 2.12
CA MET A 46 -8.65 22.41 3.26
C MET A 46 -8.99 21.55 4.49
N ASP A 47 -10.27 21.43 4.85
CA ASP A 47 -10.73 20.57 5.96
C ASP A 47 -10.38 19.09 5.74
N LYS A 48 -10.52 18.60 4.51
CA LYS A 48 -10.13 17.23 4.15
C LYS A 48 -8.62 17.01 4.31
N LEU A 49 -7.80 17.96 3.87
CA LEU A 49 -6.35 17.89 4.03
C LEU A 49 -5.96 17.91 5.51
N GLN A 50 -6.53 18.82 6.29
CA GLN A 50 -6.29 18.93 7.73
C GLN A 50 -6.63 17.62 8.48
N LYS A 51 -7.77 17.01 8.16
CA LYS A 51 -8.16 15.70 8.72
C LYS A 51 -7.18 14.62 8.34
N GLU A 52 -6.68 14.64 7.11
CA GLU A 52 -5.69 13.67 6.64
C GLU A 52 -4.34 13.86 7.33
N MET A 53 -3.88 15.10 7.54
CA MET A 53 -2.66 15.39 8.30
C MET A 53 -2.76 14.84 9.74
N ILE A 54 -3.89 15.08 10.42
CA ILE A 54 -4.15 14.55 11.76
C ILE A 54 -4.16 13.02 11.75
N ARG A 55 -4.80 12.40 10.75
CA ARG A 55 -4.83 10.94 10.59
C ARG A 55 -3.44 10.35 10.40
N THR A 56 -2.64 10.96 9.51
CA THR A 56 -1.25 10.54 9.25
C THR A 56 -0.39 10.69 10.50
N GLU A 57 -0.58 11.76 11.25
CA GLU A 57 0.12 11.95 12.51
C GLU A 57 -0.22 10.87 13.56
N ASN A 58 -1.47 10.44 13.60
CA ASN A 58 -1.90 9.33 14.45
C ASN A 58 -1.33 7.97 14.00
N LEU A 59 -1.06 7.78 12.69
CA LEU A 59 -0.41 6.58 12.17
C LEU A 59 1.06 6.46 12.61
N LYS A 60 1.70 7.55 13.01
CA LYS A 60 3.09 7.56 13.50
C LYS A 60 3.21 7.17 14.98
N LYS A 61 2.11 6.75 15.61
CA LYS A 61 2.08 6.48 17.06
C LYS A 61 3.15 5.49 17.51
N TYR A 62 3.31 4.38 16.80
CA TYR A 62 4.29 3.36 17.17
C TYR A 62 5.72 3.81 16.87
N GLU A 63 5.95 4.48 15.75
CA GLU A 63 7.24 5.04 15.40
C GLU A 63 7.69 6.07 16.46
N LYS A 64 6.77 6.86 17.02
CA LYS A 64 7.04 7.80 18.13
C LYS A 64 7.21 7.11 19.48
N GLU A 65 6.46 6.04 19.76
CA GLU A 65 6.59 5.25 20.99
C GLU A 65 8.00 4.61 21.10
N TYR A 66 8.58 4.27 19.94
CA TYR A 66 9.90 3.65 19.82
C TYR A 66 10.97 4.59 19.24
N ASP A 67 10.87 5.90 19.45
CA ASP A 67 11.74 6.92 18.84
C ASP A 67 13.22 6.83 19.24
N THR A 68 13.54 6.07 20.30
CA THR A 68 14.92 5.75 20.71
C THR A 68 15.65 4.87 19.71
N TYR A 69 14.94 4.12 18.85
CA TYR A 69 15.51 3.37 17.75
C TYR A 69 15.79 4.31 16.55
N THR A 70 16.86 4.01 15.81
CA THR A 70 17.28 4.85 14.68
C THR A 70 16.57 4.47 13.40
N TYR A 71 16.47 3.16 13.11
CA TYR A 71 15.93 2.59 11.88
C TYR A 71 14.77 1.65 12.19
N ILE A 72 13.58 2.20 12.32
CA ILE A 72 12.35 1.44 12.54
C ILE A 72 11.82 0.97 11.18
N CYS A 73 11.67 -0.34 11.02
CA CYS A 73 11.18 -0.95 9.79
C CYS A 73 9.77 -1.49 9.96
N GLY A 74 8.84 -1.06 9.11
CA GLY A 74 7.53 -1.69 8.95
C GLY A 74 7.59 -2.89 8.00
N ILE A 75 6.87 -3.96 8.33
CA ILE A 75 6.81 -5.19 7.53
C ILE A 75 5.37 -5.65 7.37
N ASP A 76 4.99 -5.96 6.13
CA ASP A 76 3.69 -6.56 5.79
C ASP A 76 3.85 -7.51 4.60
N GLU A 77 2.86 -8.39 4.38
CA GLU A 77 2.84 -9.33 3.27
C GLU A 77 1.52 -9.30 2.49
N VAL A 78 1.59 -9.75 1.25
CA VAL A 78 0.44 -9.92 0.36
C VAL A 78 0.52 -11.25 -0.38
N GLY A 79 -0.63 -11.81 -0.71
CA GLY A 79 -0.68 -12.99 -1.55
C GLY A 79 -0.66 -14.31 -0.79
N ARG A 80 -1.08 -14.37 0.47
CA ARG A 80 -1.21 -15.64 1.22
C ARG A 80 -2.36 -16.53 0.73
N GLY A 81 -3.52 -15.93 0.45
CA GLY A 81 -4.75 -16.67 0.08
C GLY A 81 -4.97 -17.03 -1.38
N PRO A 82 -4.31 -16.44 -2.40
CA PRO A 82 -4.50 -16.79 -3.80
C PRO A 82 -4.17 -18.24 -4.13
N LEU A 83 -4.85 -18.79 -5.16
CA LEU A 83 -4.60 -20.11 -5.74
C LEU A 83 -3.36 -20.12 -6.65
N ALA A 84 -2.93 -18.95 -7.13
CA ALA A 84 -1.80 -18.78 -8.05
C ALA A 84 -0.95 -17.56 -7.70
N GLY A 85 0.31 -17.61 -8.10
CA GLY A 85 1.29 -16.56 -7.93
C GLY A 85 2.01 -16.60 -6.58
N PRO A 86 3.01 -15.72 -6.40
CA PRO A 86 3.88 -15.70 -5.23
C PRO A 86 3.18 -15.11 -4.00
N VAL A 87 3.76 -15.33 -2.81
CA VAL A 87 3.64 -14.45 -1.66
C VAL A 87 4.76 -13.41 -1.73
N VAL A 88 4.42 -12.14 -1.44
CA VAL A 88 5.38 -11.04 -1.47
C VAL A 88 5.33 -10.33 -0.13
N ALA A 89 6.49 -10.08 0.48
CA ALA A 89 6.64 -9.26 1.67
C ALA A 89 7.35 -7.95 1.32
N GLY A 90 6.90 -6.85 1.92
CA GLY A 90 7.55 -5.55 1.89
C GLY A 90 8.19 -5.24 3.24
N ALA A 91 9.31 -4.55 3.21
CA ALA A 91 9.99 -3.98 4.36
C ALA A 91 10.37 -2.53 4.05
N VAL A 92 9.99 -1.58 4.91
CA VAL A 92 10.20 -0.15 4.66
C VAL A 92 10.71 0.54 5.92
N ILE A 93 11.80 1.28 5.78
CA ILE A 93 12.30 2.24 6.78
C ILE A 93 11.96 3.63 6.26
N LEU A 94 11.07 4.34 6.94
CA LEU A 94 10.75 5.73 6.62
C LEU A 94 11.64 6.70 7.40
N PRO A 95 11.87 7.94 6.90
CA PRO A 95 12.46 8.99 7.71
C PRO A 95 11.62 9.27 8.96
N LYS A 96 12.26 9.68 10.07
CA LYS A 96 11.54 10.01 11.33
C LYS A 96 10.54 11.16 11.17
N ASP A 97 10.85 12.10 10.29
CA ASP A 97 10.03 13.26 9.94
C ASP A 97 9.12 13.01 8.72
N CYS A 98 8.94 11.75 8.33
CA CYS A 98 8.09 11.37 7.21
C CYS A 98 6.72 12.03 7.26
N ASP A 99 6.30 12.67 6.17
CA ASP A 99 5.03 13.37 6.02
C ASP A 99 4.18 12.86 4.85
N ILE A 100 4.47 11.66 4.36
CA ILE A 100 3.72 11.03 3.28
C ILE A 100 2.26 10.86 3.70
N LEU A 101 1.38 11.65 3.08
CA LEU A 101 -0.06 11.59 3.32
C LEU A 101 -0.70 10.41 2.59
N TYR A 102 -1.88 10.00 3.06
CA TYR A 102 -2.74 8.98 2.47
C TYR A 102 -2.23 7.54 2.54
N ILE A 103 -1.09 7.26 3.17
CA ILE A 103 -0.72 5.88 3.51
C ILE A 103 -1.86 5.27 4.34
N ASN A 104 -2.31 4.07 3.94
CA ASN A 104 -3.40 3.33 4.59
C ASN A 104 -3.28 1.85 4.22
N ASP A 105 -4.09 0.99 4.85
CA ASP A 105 -4.33 -0.39 4.40
C ASP A 105 -4.50 -0.41 2.88
N SER A 106 -3.60 -1.13 2.20
CA SER A 106 -3.53 -1.13 0.73
C SER A 106 -4.82 -1.58 0.04
N LYS A 107 -5.66 -2.36 0.74
CA LYS A 107 -6.96 -2.83 0.23
C LYS A 107 -8.03 -1.73 0.21
N LYS A 108 -7.85 -0.66 1.00
CA LYS A 108 -8.75 0.50 1.04
C LYS A 108 -8.42 1.58 0.02
N LEU A 109 -7.26 1.48 -0.61
CA LEU A 109 -6.80 2.42 -1.62
C LEU A 109 -7.23 1.97 -3.03
N SER A 110 -7.52 2.94 -3.92
CA SER A 110 -7.67 2.66 -5.34
C SER A 110 -6.33 2.20 -5.95
N ALA A 111 -6.38 1.48 -7.07
CA ALA A 111 -5.16 1.06 -7.77
C ALA A 111 -4.26 2.26 -8.14
N ALA A 112 -4.85 3.32 -8.69
CA ALA A 112 -4.12 4.54 -9.05
C ALA A 112 -3.45 5.20 -7.83
N LYS A 113 -4.15 5.26 -6.67
CA LYS A 113 -3.56 5.84 -5.45
C LYS A 113 -2.47 4.97 -4.86
N ARG A 114 -2.56 3.64 -4.98
CA ARG A 114 -1.47 2.74 -4.58
C ARG A 114 -0.22 2.93 -5.43
N GLU A 115 -0.37 3.06 -6.75
CA GLU A 115 0.76 3.31 -7.67
C GLU A 115 1.44 4.66 -7.35
N GLU A 116 0.65 5.73 -7.17
CA GLU A 116 1.16 7.05 -6.76
C GLU A 116 1.96 6.96 -5.45
N LEU A 117 1.39 6.30 -4.43
CA LEU A 117 2.06 6.15 -3.13
C LEU A 117 3.27 5.23 -3.20
N TYR A 118 3.25 4.21 -4.05
CA TYR A 118 4.41 3.35 -4.29
C TYR A 118 5.61 4.18 -4.75
N ASP A 119 5.42 5.04 -5.75
CA ASP A 119 6.50 5.88 -6.29
C ASP A 119 7.02 6.85 -5.22
N ILE A 120 6.13 7.50 -4.46
CA ILE A 120 6.50 8.40 -3.36
C ILE A 120 7.29 7.65 -2.26
N ILE A 121 6.82 6.46 -1.86
CA ILE A 121 7.51 5.65 -0.85
C ILE A 121 8.89 5.23 -1.33
N MET A 122 9.00 4.76 -2.58
CA MET A 122 10.29 4.33 -3.15
C MET A 122 11.30 5.47 -3.26
N GLU A 123 10.84 6.71 -3.46
CA GLU A 123 11.67 7.91 -3.54
C GLU A 123 12.10 8.41 -2.15
N GLN A 124 11.19 8.39 -1.16
CA GLN A 124 11.42 9.05 0.13
C GLN A 124 11.89 8.11 1.25
N ALA A 125 11.71 6.80 1.11
CA ALA A 125 12.14 5.87 2.14
C ALA A 125 13.67 5.86 2.31
N VAL A 126 14.12 5.72 3.56
CA VAL A 126 15.54 5.50 3.88
C VAL A 126 16.03 4.19 3.27
N ALA A 127 15.19 3.15 3.36
CA ALA A 127 15.47 1.85 2.74
C ALA A 127 14.16 1.11 2.45
N THR A 128 14.14 0.34 1.37
CA THR A 128 13.05 -0.57 1.01
C THR A 128 13.60 -1.94 0.67
N GLY A 129 12.84 -2.98 0.99
CA GLY A 129 13.17 -4.36 0.63
C GLY A 129 11.91 -5.13 0.25
N LEU A 130 12.05 -6.07 -0.71
CA LEU A 130 10.96 -6.90 -1.22
C LEU A 130 11.40 -8.36 -1.24
N GLY A 131 10.68 -9.22 -0.52
CA GLY A 131 10.92 -10.66 -0.56
C GLY A 131 9.80 -11.37 -1.31
N THR A 132 10.15 -12.32 -2.16
CA THR A 132 9.19 -13.02 -3.02
C THR A 132 9.44 -14.52 -2.99
N ILE A 133 8.41 -15.29 -2.63
CA ILE A 133 8.47 -16.75 -2.62
C ILE A 133 7.43 -17.31 -3.59
N GLY A 134 7.92 -18.11 -4.52
CA GLY A 134 7.11 -18.68 -5.60
C GLY A 134 6.24 -19.88 -5.17
N PRO A 135 5.30 -20.30 -6.05
CA PRO A 135 4.36 -21.38 -5.79
C PRO A 135 5.00 -22.69 -5.38
N ASP A 136 6.05 -23.14 -6.04
CA ASP A 136 6.73 -24.42 -5.75
C ASP A 136 7.26 -24.44 -4.30
N ARG A 137 7.87 -23.34 -3.88
CA ARG A 137 8.38 -23.22 -2.52
C ARG A 137 7.25 -23.13 -1.49
N ILE A 138 6.13 -22.45 -1.84
CA ILE A 138 4.92 -22.43 -1.00
C ILE A 138 4.37 -23.85 -0.80
N ASP A 139 4.33 -24.65 -1.84
CA ASP A 139 3.86 -26.04 -1.78
C ASP A 139 4.78 -26.93 -0.96
N GLU A 140 6.09 -26.68 -1.00
CA GLU A 140 7.09 -27.44 -0.25
C GLU A 140 7.04 -27.17 1.27
N ILE A 141 7.00 -25.88 1.68
CA ILE A 141 7.19 -25.50 3.09
C ILE A 141 5.93 -24.94 3.76
N ASN A 142 4.80 -24.89 3.08
CA ASN A 142 3.53 -24.23 3.37
C ASN A 142 3.59 -22.70 3.36
N ILE A 143 2.40 -22.08 3.27
CA ILE A 143 2.27 -20.63 3.12
C ILE A 143 2.78 -19.83 4.31
N LEU A 144 2.69 -20.35 5.53
CA LEU A 144 3.18 -19.66 6.72
C LEU A 144 4.70 -19.54 6.70
N GLN A 145 5.38 -20.65 6.44
CA GLN A 145 6.85 -20.67 6.36
C GLN A 145 7.36 -19.86 5.16
N ALA A 146 6.67 -19.93 4.02
CA ALA A 146 6.96 -19.13 2.84
C ALA A 146 6.80 -17.62 3.11
N THR A 147 5.78 -17.22 3.88
CA THR A 147 5.60 -15.83 4.31
C THR A 147 6.78 -15.36 5.16
N TYR A 148 7.18 -16.15 6.16
CA TYR A 148 8.36 -15.81 6.98
C TYR A 148 9.66 -15.77 6.17
N GLU A 149 9.81 -16.64 5.18
CA GLU A 149 10.96 -16.64 4.27
C GLU A 149 10.98 -15.37 3.41
N ALA A 150 9.83 -14.94 2.85
CA ALA A 150 9.68 -13.68 2.13
C ALA A 150 10.03 -12.47 3.02
N MET A 151 9.52 -12.43 4.25
CA MET A 151 9.82 -11.33 5.18
C MET A 151 11.33 -11.25 5.49
N ARG A 152 11.98 -12.39 5.74
CA ARG A 152 13.45 -12.40 5.95
C ARG A 152 14.23 -11.95 4.73
N GLN A 153 13.79 -12.31 3.51
CA GLN A 153 14.39 -11.83 2.27
C GLN A 153 14.24 -10.31 2.13
N ALA A 154 13.07 -9.75 2.47
CA ALA A 154 12.83 -8.31 2.44
C ALA A 154 13.76 -7.58 3.43
N ILE A 155 13.86 -8.05 4.68
CA ILE A 155 14.73 -7.47 5.71
C ILE A 155 16.21 -7.50 5.27
N ALA A 156 16.67 -8.61 4.69
CA ALA A 156 18.06 -8.78 4.30
C ALA A 156 18.52 -7.81 3.19
N GLN A 157 17.60 -7.22 2.43
CA GLN A 157 17.89 -6.25 1.37
C GLN A 157 18.04 -4.82 1.91
N LEU A 158 17.64 -4.55 3.14
CA LEU A 158 17.68 -3.18 3.68
C LEU A 158 19.11 -2.71 3.93
N SER A 159 19.39 -1.48 3.56
CA SER A 159 20.63 -0.77 3.88
C SER A 159 20.29 0.71 4.14
N PRO A 160 20.38 1.19 5.37
CA PRO A 160 20.90 0.53 6.59
C PRO A 160 20.00 -0.62 7.08
N GLN A 161 20.60 -1.52 7.90
CA GLN A 161 19.82 -2.55 8.58
C GLN A 161 18.95 -1.95 9.70
N PRO A 162 17.72 -2.44 9.90
CA PRO A 162 16.84 -1.94 10.96
C PRO A 162 17.33 -2.37 12.35
N ASP A 163 17.06 -1.54 13.35
CA ASP A 163 17.28 -1.83 14.77
C ASP A 163 15.99 -2.16 15.53
N LEU A 164 14.82 -1.94 14.90
CA LEU A 164 13.49 -2.39 15.35
C LEU A 164 12.61 -2.77 14.16
N LEU A 165 11.81 -3.83 14.31
CA LEU A 165 10.78 -4.24 13.35
C LEU A 165 9.39 -4.04 13.93
N LEU A 166 8.52 -3.36 13.18
CA LEU A 166 7.08 -3.31 13.40
C LEU A 166 6.41 -4.23 12.38
N ASN A 167 5.81 -5.33 12.83
CA ASN A 167 5.27 -6.37 11.95
C ASN A 167 3.74 -6.38 11.99
N ASP A 168 3.06 -6.60 10.85
CA ASP A 168 1.62 -6.87 10.88
C ASP A 168 1.35 -8.24 11.50
N ALA A 169 0.83 -8.23 12.73
CA ALA A 169 0.32 -9.35 13.52
C ALA A 169 1.24 -10.55 13.79
N VAL A 170 2.50 -10.58 13.31
CA VAL A 170 3.38 -11.76 13.44
C VAL A 170 4.73 -11.43 14.07
N THR A 171 5.35 -12.42 14.69
CA THR A 171 6.78 -12.41 15.02
C THR A 171 7.50 -13.33 14.05
N ILE A 172 8.52 -12.80 13.37
CA ILE A 172 9.25 -13.50 12.30
C ILE A 172 10.32 -14.39 12.94
N PRO A 173 10.25 -15.73 12.79
CA PRO A 173 11.26 -16.62 13.35
C PRO A 173 12.64 -16.41 12.70
N LYS A 174 13.71 -16.72 13.47
CA LYS A 174 15.11 -16.64 13.03
C LYS A 174 15.56 -15.21 12.67
N VAL A 175 14.91 -14.18 13.21
CA VAL A 175 15.33 -12.79 13.16
C VAL A 175 15.68 -12.35 14.57
N THR A 176 16.89 -11.81 14.75
CA THR A 176 17.43 -11.39 16.05
C THR A 176 17.14 -9.94 16.38
N ILE A 177 16.71 -9.16 15.39
CA ILE A 177 16.31 -7.77 15.58
C ILE A 177 15.07 -7.73 16.48
N PRO A 178 14.96 -6.82 17.45
CA PRO A 178 13.75 -6.62 18.25
C PRO A 178 12.50 -6.45 17.38
N GLN A 179 11.38 -7.07 17.79
CA GLN A 179 10.15 -7.11 17.01
C GLN A 179 8.93 -6.73 17.85
N VAL A 180 8.05 -5.92 17.28
CA VAL A 180 6.74 -5.54 17.85
C VAL A 180 5.64 -5.98 16.90
N PRO A 181 4.91 -7.07 17.19
CA PRO A 181 3.76 -7.47 16.39
C PRO A 181 2.56 -6.57 16.69
N ILE A 182 1.96 -5.99 15.65
CA ILE A 182 0.84 -5.04 15.76
C ILE A 182 -0.35 -5.60 14.98
N ILE A 183 -1.41 -5.99 15.68
CA ILE A 183 -2.64 -6.48 15.03
C ILE A 183 -3.28 -5.35 14.20
N LYS A 184 -3.48 -5.60 12.90
CA LYS A 184 -3.89 -4.62 11.89
C LYS A 184 -2.89 -3.46 11.82
N GLY A 185 -1.62 -3.79 11.76
CA GLY A 185 -0.51 -2.86 11.74
C GLY A 185 -0.55 -1.94 10.52
N ASP A 186 -0.96 -2.44 9.38
CA ASP A 186 -1.16 -1.70 8.12
C ASP A 186 -2.10 -0.49 8.23
N ALA A 187 -3.02 -0.51 9.21
CA ALA A 187 -3.92 0.60 9.52
C ALA A 187 -3.49 1.42 10.75
N LYS A 188 -2.39 1.08 11.43
CA LYS A 188 -1.98 1.67 12.72
C LYS A 188 -0.55 2.21 12.77
N SER A 189 0.32 1.76 11.87
CA SER A 189 1.71 2.19 11.72
C SER A 189 1.95 2.65 10.29
N ILE A 190 2.55 3.82 10.15
CA ILE A 190 2.83 4.39 8.83
C ILE A 190 3.86 3.53 8.06
N SER A 191 4.85 2.97 8.77
CA SER A 191 5.87 2.11 8.17
C SER A 191 5.30 0.78 7.69
N ILE A 192 4.40 0.16 8.47
CA ILE A 192 3.70 -1.08 8.03
C ILE A 192 2.77 -0.78 6.86
N GLY A 193 2.03 0.34 6.90
CA GLY A 193 1.18 0.77 5.78
C GLY A 193 1.97 1.00 4.49
N ALA A 194 3.16 1.59 4.59
CA ALA A 194 4.08 1.74 3.46
C ALA A 194 4.56 0.38 2.92
N ALA A 195 4.94 -0.56 3.81
CA ALA A 195 5.32 -1.92 3.44
C ALA A 195 4.18 -2.67 2.73
N SER A 196 2.94 -2.54 3.24
CA SER A 196 1.73 -3.08 2.62
C SER A 196 1.55 -2.60 1.18
N ILE A 197 1.73 -1.28 0.95
CA ILE A 197 1.58 -0.68 -0.38
C ILE A 197 2.63 -1.22 -1.34
N ILE A 198 3.93 -1.20 -0.97
CA ILE A 198 4.98 -1.65 -1.89
C ILE A 198 4.88 -3.15 -2.20
N ALA A 199 4.54 -3.99 -1.22
CA ALA A 199 4.29 -5.39 -1.44
C ALA A 199 3.09 -5.62 -2.38
N LYS A 200 1.98 -4.90 -2.16
CA LYS A 200 0.75 -5.01 -2.94
C LYS A 200 0.95 -4.60 -4.40
N VAL A 201 1.56 -3.43 -4.64
CA VAL A 201 1.82 -2.95 -6.02
C VAL A 201 2.75 -3.90 -6.74
N THR A 202 3.84 -4.32 -6.11
CA THR A 202 4.80 -5.26 -6.70
C THR A 202 4.12 -6.57 -7.10
N ARG A 203 3.34 -7.17 -6.19
CA ARG A 203 2.63 -8.42 -6.50
C ARG A 203 1.57 -8.23 -7.59
N ASP A 204 0.81 -7.15 -7.55
CA ASP A 204 -0.23 -6.89 -8.56
C ASP A 204 0.37 -6.71 -9.96
N ARG A 205 1.53 -6.04 -10.09
CA ARG A 205 2.30 -5.93 -11.34
C ARG A 205 2.77 -7.31 -11.83
N MET A 206 3.26 -8.18 -10.94
CA MET A 206 3.61 -9.57 -11.28
C MET A 206 2.41 -10.34 -11.82
N MET A 207 1.22 -10.20 -11.19
CA MET A 207 0.03 -10.90 -11.64
C MET A 207 -0.51 -10.37 -12.98
N VAL A 208 -0.35 -9.07 -13.28
CA VAL A 208 -0.62 -8.51 -14.61
C VAL A 208 0.35 -9.07 -15.65
N TYR A 209 1.63 -9.22 -15.32
CA TYR A 209 2.59 -9.88 -16.20
C TYR A 209 2.23 -11.35 -16.47
N TYR A 210 1.83 -12.09 -15.44
CA TYR A 210 1.36 -13.48 -15.63
C TYR A 210 0.09 -13.60 -16.46
N ASP A 211 -0.78 -12.60 -16.45
CA ASP A 211 -1.97 -12.55 -17.31
C ASP A 211 -1.60 -12.51 -18.80
N SER A 212 -0.51 -11.82 -19.14
CA SER A 212 -0.01 -11.81 -20.53
C SER A 212 0.52 -13.16 -21.01
N ILE A 213 0.93 -14.03 -20.07
CA ILE A 213 1.43 -15.39 -20.37
C ILE A 213 0.28 -16.41 -20.36
N TYR A 214 -0.69 -16.22 -19.48
CA TYR A 214 -1.83 -17.12 -19.24
C TYR A 214 -3.16 -16.37 -19.28
N PRO A 215 -3.56 -15.79 -20.43
CA PRO A 215 -4.71 -14.89 -20.51
C PRO A 215 -6.05 -15.53 -20.15
N GLU A 216 -6.15 -16.87 -20.24
CA GLU A 216 -7.38 -17.60 -19.95
C GLU A 216 -7.81 -17.55 -18.48
N TYR A 217 -6.88 -17.21 -17.56
CA TYR A 217 -7.12 -17.26 -16.11
C TYR A 217 -7.52 -15.91 -15.52
N GLY A 218 -7.39 -14.80 -16.27
CA GLY A 218 -7.79 -13.45 -15.84
C GLY A 218 -7.00 -12.91 -14.64
N PHE A 219 -5.70 -13.22 -14.55
CA PHE A 219 -4.84 -12.83 -13.42
C PHE A 219 -4.70 -11.32 -13.26
N ALA A 220 -4.83 -10.54 -14.36
CA ALA A 220 -4.85 -9.08 -14.29
C ALA A 220 -6.03 -8.54 -13.48
N SER A 221 -7.16 -9.25 -13.45
CA SER A 221 -8.34 -8.90 -12.66
C SER A 221 -8.29 -9.54 -11.27
N ASN A 222 -8.27 -10.87 -11.21
CA ASN A 222 -8.44 -11.63 -9.97
C ASN A 222 -7.18 -11.74 -9.10
N LYS A 223 -6.01 -11.32 -9.61
CA LYS A 223 -4.70 -11.37 -8.91
C LYS A 223 -4.35 -12.76 -8.35
N GLY A 224 -4.88 -13.82 -8.99
CA GLY A 224 -4.69 -15.21 -8.60
C GLY A 224 -5.65 -15.72 -7.51
N TYR A 225 -6.57 -14.89 -7.03
CA TYR A 225 -7.62 -15.34 -6.11
C TYR A 225 -8.63 -16.22 -6.83
N GLY A 226 -9.28 -17.13 -6.08
CA GLY A 226 -10.25 -18.09 -6.59
C GLY A 226 -11.60 -17.46 -6.94
N SER A 227 -11.63 -16.52 -7.90
CA SER A 227 -12.88 -16.04 -8.47
C SER A 227 -13.59 -17.15 -9.27
N ALA A 228 -14.87 -16.99 -9.55
CA ALA A 228 -15.62 -17.97 -10.32
C ALA A 228 -14.99 -18.23 -11.71
N GLU A 229 -14.53 -17.15 -12.36
CA GLU A 229 -13.85 -17.20 -13.66
C GLU A 229 -12.53 -17.94 -13.58
N HIS A 230 -11.70 -17.65 -12.55
CA HIS A 230 -10.42 -18.32 -12.35
C HIS A 230 -10.62 -19.83 -12.10
N ILE A 231 -11.59 -20.20 -11.24
CA ILE A 231 -11.90 -21.61 -10.96
C ILE A 231 -12.42 -22.31 -12.23
N ALA A 232 -13.28 -21.64 -13.03
CA ALA A 232 -13.77 -22.18 -14.30
C ALA A 232 -12.62 -22.41 -15.31
N ALA A 233 -11.71 -21.44 -15.43
CA ALA A 233 -10.52 -21.56 -16.27
C ALA A 233 -9.62 -22.72 -15.81
N LEU A 234 -9.39 -22.83 -14.49
CA LEU A 234 -8.60 -23.90 -13.89
C LEU A 234 -9.20 -25.30 -14.19
N LYS A 235 -10.52 -25.45 -14.12
CA LYS A 235 -11.20 -26.71 -14.48
C LYS A 235 -11.13 -27.02 -15.95
N LYS A 236 -11.15 -26.00 -16.82
CA LYS A 236 -11.17 -26.17 -18.29
C LYS A 236 -9.79 -26.41 -18.86
N TYR A 237 -8.79 -25.66 -18.41
CA TYR A 237 -7.44 -25.63 -19.00
C TYR A 237 -6.40 -26.33 -18.13
N GLY A 238 -6.75 -26.74 -16.91
CA GLY A 238 -5.81 -27.30 -15.95
C GLY A 238 -4.94 -26.24 -15.26
N PRO A 239 -4.02 -26.64 -14.39
CA PRO A 239 -3.14 -25.73 -13.68
C PRO A 239 -1.90 -25.36 -14.51
N THR A 240 -1.49 -24.09 -14.42
CA THR A 240 -0.20 -23.59 -14.95
C THR A 240 0.93 -23.77 -13.93
N SER A 241 2.17 -23.39 -14.31
CA SER A 241 3.35 -23.42 -13.43
C SER A 241 3.26 -22.46 -12.25
N ILE A 242 2.38 -21.44 -12.30
CA ILE A 242 2.23 -20.49 -11.19
C ILE A 242 1.09 -20.85 -10.23
N HIS A 243 0.37 -21.96 -10.44
CA HIS A 243 -0.64 -22.42 -9.49
C HIS A 243 -0.01 -23.17 -8.33
N ARG A 244 -0.52 -22.93 -7.13
CA ARG A 244 -0.12 -23.63 -5.89
C ARG A 244 -0.85 -24.94 -5.81
N ARG A 245 -0.15 -26.04 -6.06
CA ARG A 245 -0.73 -27.39 -6.13
C ARG A 245 -1.48 -27.78 -4.86
N THR A 246 -0.95 -27.40 -3.70
CA THR A 246 -1.59 -27.67 -2.41
C THR A 246 -2.91 -26.90 -2.22
N PHE A 247 -3.08 -25.72 -2.89
CA PHE A 247 -4.28 -24.88 -2.75
C PHE A 247 -5.40 -25.26 -3.71
N ILE A 248 -5.06 -25.92 -4.82
CA ILE A 248 -6.03 -26.20 -5.91
C ILE A 248 -6.57 -27.63 -5.91
N LYS A 249 -6.16 -28.48 -4.95
CA LYS A 249 -6.54 -29.91 -4.87
C LYS A 249 -8.05 -30.17 -5.00
N ASN A 250 -8.88 -29.26 -4.52
CA ASN A 250 -10.33 -29.38 -4.56
C ASN A 250 -10.97 -28.90 -5.88
N PHE A 251 -10.19 -28.36 -6.79
CA PHE A 251 -10.68 -27.77 -8.04
C PHE A 251 -10.24 -28.54 -9.29
N VAL A 252 -9.19 -29.34 -9.16
CA VAL A 252 -8.62 -30.18 -10.23
C VAL A 252 -8.52 -31.64 -9.79
N SER A 253 -8.83 -32.57 -10.71
CA SER A 253 -8.73 -34.00 -10.49
C SER A 253 -7.31 -34.46 -10.65
#